data_caf105cc525539bf479fda31ef5654fa
#
_entry.id   caf105cc525539bf479fda31ef5654fa
#
_cell.length_a   1.000
_cell.length_b   1.000
_cell.length_c   1.000
_cell.angle_alpha   90.00
_cell.angle_beta   90.00
_cell.angle_gamma   90.00
#
_symmetry.space_group_name_H-M   'P 1'
#
loop_
_entity.id
_entity.type
_entity.pdbx_description
1 polymer ?
#
loop_
_entity_poly.entity_id
_entity_poly.type
_entity_poly.pdbx_seq_one_letter_code
_entity_poly.pdbx_strand_id
1 'polypeptide(L)'
;MNIEQLLTDAVVKAIKACYGADITPDQVQIQKTRPDFEGHLTVVTFPFLRISKRKPEDTGEDLALWLVENTDLVSTFNIVKGFLNLTIAPKKWIELLENIDADERYGLASLGEESPLTMVEYSSPNTNKPLHLGHVRNNLLGWAVSKIAEANGSRVVKTNIVNDRGIHICKSMLAWQKYGNGDTPESTGKKGDHLVGDYYVAFDQHYRAEVAELKARLEAEGVAPEEAETRAKNEAPLMVEAREMLRKWEQGDEEVRALWRKMNEWVYAGFDETYKALGVSFDKIYYESETYLEGKEKVEEGLAKGLFYRREDGSVWADLTQDGLDEKLLLRSDGTSVYMTQDIGTAKLRFRDYPIDKMVYVVGNEQNYHFQVLSLLLDRLGFEWGKSLVHFSYGMVELPNGKMKSREGTVVDADDLIEGMIEQARRTMDDADKNGDMSEAEKQEVARIVGLGALKYFLLKVDARKNMVFNPEESIDFNGNTGPFIQYTYARIRSILRKAQEAGLEMTAVDPATEISVKEEEIIQRIADFTAVVRAAGQDYSPSAIANYCYELVKDYNQFYHEFQILREEDAAKRNFRLVLSRNVAKVVRLGMELLGIEMPERM
;
A
#
# COMPACT_ATOMS: atom_id res chain seq x y z
N MET A 1 16.51 -4.12 22.28
CA MET A 1 15.98 -4.55 23.61
C MET A 1 14.45 -4.54 23.54
N ASN A 2 13.77 -5.55 24.11
CA ASN A 2 12.30 -5.61 24.17
C ASN A 2 11.90 -5.79 25.64
N ILE A 3 11.23 -4.79 26.23
CA ILE A 3 10.85 -4.81 27.67
C ILE A 3 9.86 -5.94 27.96
N GLU A 4 8.90 -6.23 27.09
CA GLU A 4 7.94 -7.33 27.29
C GLU A 4 8.64 -8.70 27.30
N GLN A 5 9.64 -8.89 26.42
CA GLN A 5 10.44 -10.12 26.43
C GLN A 5 11.28 -10.24 27.68
N LEU A 6 11.92 -9.16 28.12
CA LEU A 6 12.68 -9.16 29.38
C LEU A 6 11.79 -9.47 30.58
N LEU A 7 10.58 -8.92 30.59
CA LEU A 7 9.59 -9.19 31.64
C LEU A 7 9.10 -10.65 31.57
N THR A 8 8.84 -11.18 30.38
CA THR A 8 8.47 -12.58 30.18
C THR A 8 9.55 -13.52 30.77
N ASP A 9 10.80 -13.30 30.42
CA ASP A 9 11.94 -14.09 30.90
C ASP A 9 12.12 -13.97 32.41
N ALA A 10 11.88 -12.77 32.96
CA ALA A 10 11.93 -12.54 34.40
C ALA A 10 10.80 -13.27 35.15
N VAL A 11 9.58 -13.26 34.61
CA VAL A 11 8.43 -14.00 35.17
C VAL A 11 8.67 -15.51 35.15
N VAL A 12 9.24 -16.05 34.07
CA VAL A 12 9.63 -17.48 34.00
C VAL A 12 10.60 -17.83 35.15
N LYS A 13 11.61 -16.99 35.38
CA LYS A 13 12.56 -17.15 36.49
C LYS A 13 11.89 -17.00 37.86
N ALA A 14 10.99 -16.04 38.01
CA ALA A 14 10.23 -15.84 39.25
C ALA A 14 9.38 -17.07 39.61
N ILE A 15 8.66 -17.65 38.66
CA ILE A 15 7.87 -18.87 38.86
C ILE A 15 8.77 -20.03 39.31
N LYS A 16 9.93 -20.18 38.68
CA LYS A 16 10.90 -21.22 39.10
C LYS A 16 11.41 -20.99 40.51
N ALA A 17 11.74 -19.75 40.86
CA ALA A 17 12.26 -19.41 42.19
C ALA A 17 11.20 -19.52 43.28
N CYS A 18 10.00 -19.00 43.08
CA CYS A 18 8.93 -18.97 44.08
C CYS A 18 8.27 -20.35 44.28
N TYR A 19 8.11 -21.11 43.18
CA TYR A 19 7.28 -22.34 43.22
C TYR A 19 8.00 -23.61 42.74
N GLY A 20 9.26 -23.52 42.31
CA GLY A 20 10.05 -24.67 41.84
C GLY A 20 9.56 -25.29 40.52
N ALA A 21 8.69 -24.63 39.80
CA ALA A 21 8.10 -25.11 38.56
C ALA A 21 8.77 -24.51 37.33
N ASP A 22 8.93 -25.31 36.28
CA ASP A 22 9.40 -24.86 34.99
C ASP A 22 8.19 -24.54 34.11
N ILE A 23 8.17 -23.32 33.52
CA ILE A 23 7.20 -22.86 32.52
C ILE A 23 7.92 -22.35 31.28
N THR A 24 7.21 -22.31 30.18
CA THR A 24 7.71 -21.75 28.91
C THR A 24 7.23 -20.31 28.72
N PRO A 25 7.95 -19.48 27.95
CA PRO A 25 7.58 -18.08 27.71
C PRO A 25 6.16 -17.89 27.18
N ASP A 26 5.65 -18.79 26.36
CA ASP A 26 4.30 -18.76 25.79
C ASP A 26 3.18 -18.91 26.84
N GLN A 27 3.50 -19.39 28.04
CA GLN A 27 2.56 -19.48 29.15
C GLN A 27 2.43 -18.15 29.93
N VAL A 28 3.32 -17.18 29.68
CA VAL A 28 3.30 -15.87 30.32
C VAL A 28 2.45 -14.92 29.48
N GLN A 29 1.35 -14.44 30.06
CA GLN A 29 0.47 -13.47 29.39
C GLN A 29 0.76 -12.06 29.91
N ILE A 30 1.28 -11.20 29.03
CA ILE A 30 1.55 -9.79 29.31
C ILE A 30 0.65 -8.93 28.42
N GLN A 31 0.14 -7.84 28.99
CA GLN A 31 -0.65 -6.82 28.28
C GLN A 31 -0.31 -5.43 28.84
N LYS A 32 -0.65 -4.38 28.09
CA LYS A 32 -0.55 -3.01 28.61
C LYS A 32 -1.50 -2.83 29.79
N THR A 33 -1.06 -2.14 30.84
CA THR A 33 -1.90 -1.80 31.97
C THR A 33 -3.02 -0.87 31.51
N ARG A 34 -4.24 -1.11 32.01
CA ARG A 34 -5.38 -0.25 31.69
C ARG A 34 -5.16 1.16 32.26
N PRO A 35 -5.65 2.22 31.57
CA PRO A 35 -5.44 3.61 32.02
C PRO A 35 -5.95 3.93 33.45
N ASP A 36 -6.92 3.15 33.93
CA ASP A 36 -7.51 3.32 35.27
C ASP A 36 -6.62 2.80 36.41
N PHE A 37 -5.50 2.15 36.10
CA PHE A 37 -4.59 1.55 37.06
C PHE A 37 -3.16 2.03 36.88
N GLU A 38 -2.43 2.14 37.98
CA GLU A 38 -1.00 2.43 37.96
C GLU A 38 -0.19 1.26 37.40
N GLY A 39 0.83 1.55 36.61
CA GLY A 39 1.72 0.57 35.99
C GLY A 39 1.79 0.69 34.46
N HIS A 40 2.80 0.08 33.88
CA HIS A 40 3.03 0.07 32.43
C HIS A 40 2.57 -1.22 31.76
N LEU A 41 2.90 -2.37 32.40
CA LEU A 41 2.62 -3.71 31.92
C LEU A 41 1.91 -4.53 32.99
N THR A 42 0.94 -5.34 32.56
CA THR A 42 0.17 -6.23 33.42
C THR A 42 0.49 -7.69 33.10
N VAL A 43 0.90 -8.43 34.11
CA VAL A 43 1.03 -9.89 34.06
C VAL A 43 -0.26 -10.52 34.55
N VAL A 44 -0.85 -11.42 33.74
CA VAL A 44 -2.05 -12.18 34.14
C VAL A 44 -1.65 -13.37 35.01
N THR A 45 -2.07 -13.39 36.28
CA THR A 45 -1.64 -14.43 37.23
C THR A 45 -2.43 -15.73 37.14
N PHE A 46 -3.64 -15.70 36.53
CA PHE A 46 -4.56 -16.86 36.51
C PHE A 46 -3.96 -18.14 35.93
N PRO A 47 -3.11 -18.13 34.88
CA PRO A 47 -2.47 -19.33 34.37
C PRO A 47 -1.59 -20.04 35.41
N PHE A 48 -1.05 -19.31 36.40
CA PHE A 48 -0.09 -19.81 37.37
C PHE A 48 -0.73 -20.38 38.65
N LEU A 49 -2.05 -20.24 38.83
CA LEU A 49 -2.73 -20.67 40.09
C LEU A 49 -2.65 -22.17 40.33
N ARG A 50 -2.56 -22.98 39.28
CA ARG A 50 -2.36 -24.44 39.41
C ARG A 50 -0.97 -24.79 39.94
N ILE A 51 0.01 -23.92 39.69
CA ILE A 51 1.40 -24.06 40.13
C ILE A 51 1.55 -23.52 41.55
N SER A 52 1.12 -22.30 41.81
CA SER A 52 1.26 -21.62 43.09
C SER A 52 0.38 -22.23 44.17
N LYS A 53 -0.78 -22.80 43.81
CA LYS A 53 -1.83 -23.28 44.75
C LYS A 53 -2.28 -22.19 45.75
N ARG A 54 -2.17 -20.93 45.36
CA ARG A 54 -2.53 -19.73 46.14
C ARG A 54 -3.61 -18.92 45.44
N LYS A 55 -4.13 -17.91 46.13
CA LYS A 55 -5.06 -16.95 45.52
C LYS A 55 -4.36 -16.11 44.42
N PRO A 56 -5.11 -15.57 43.48
CA PRO A 56 -4.52 -14.75 42.41
C PRO A 56 -3.70 -13.55 42.93
N GLU A 57 -4.21 -12.89 43.98
CA GLU A 57 -3.55 -11.74 44.62
C GLU A 57 -2.24 -12.16 45.27
N ASP A 58 -2.25 -13.26 46.06
CA ASP A 58 -1.07 -13.76 46.75
C ASP A 58 -0.01 -14.25 45.74
N THR A 59 -0.45 -14.89 44.64
CA THR A 59 0.45 -15.29 43.55
C THR A 59 1.07 -14.08 42.87
N GLY A 60 0.30 -13.04 42.63
CA GLY A 60 0.79 -11.80 42.09
C GLY A 60 1.81 -11.11 43.00
N GLU A 61 1.57 -11.11 44.32
CA GLU A 61 2.48 -10.54 45.32
C GLU A 61 3.82 -11.26 45.39
N ASP A 62 3.80 -12.60 45.43
CA ASP A 62 5.04 -13.41 45.44
C ASP A 62 5.92 -13.10 44.20
N LEU A 63 5.29 -13.06 43.00
CA LEU A 63 5.99 -12.76 41.77
C LEU A 63 6.52 -11.32 41.75
N ALA A 64 5.69 -10.37 42.19
CA ALA A 64 6.07 -8.96 42.21
C ALA A 64 7.24 -8.66 43.13
N LEU A 65 7.22 -9.20 44.36
CA LEU A 65 8.31 -9.06 45.32
C LEU A 65 9.60 -9.64 44.77
N TRP A 66 9.52 -10.84 44.17
CA TRP A 66 10.70 -11.44 43.53
C TRP A 66 11.24 -10.58 42.38
N LEU A 67 10.37 -10.06 41.52
CA LEU A 67 10.76 -9.23 40.39
C LEU A 67 11.45 -7.94 40.84
N VAL A 68 10.91 -7.26 41.86
CA VAL A 68 11.49 -6.01 42.41
C VAL A 68 12.83 -6.31 43.12
N GLU A 69 12.96 -7.42 43.84
CA GLU A 69 14.16 -7.73 44.58
C GLU A 69 15.29 -8.31 43.72
N ASN A 70 14.96 -9.03 42.67
CA ASN A 70 15.93 -9.81 41.88
C ASN A 70 16.17 -9.30 40.48
N THR A 71 15.48 -8.21 40.06
CA THR A 71 15.69 -7.58 38.77
C THR A 71 15.81 -6.07 38.92
N ASP A 72 16.47 -5.41 37.96
CA ASP A 72 16.45 -3.97 37.81
C ASP A 72 15.37 -3.48 36.84
N LEU A 73 14.41 -4.37 36.49
CA LEU A 73 13.39 -4.14 35.48
C LEU A 73 12.16 -3.43 36.07
N VAL A 74 11.75 -3.81 37.28
CA VAL A 74 10.51 -3.38 37.91
C VAL A 74 10.82 -2.50 39.11
N SER A 75 10.23 -1.31 39.20
CA SER A 75 10.39 -0.38 40.33
C SER A 75 9.30 -0.54 41.39
N THR A 76 8.06 -0.67 40.99
CA THR A 76 6.88 -0.83 41.86
C THR A 76 5.82 -1.68 41.19
N PHE A 77 4.82 -2.10 41.97
CA PHE A 77 3.72 -2.88 41.47
C PHE A 77 2.39 -2.55 42.15
N ASN A 78 1.29 -2.90 41.47
CA ASN A 78 -0.07 -2.82 41.98
C ASN A 78 -0.83 -4.08 41.55
N ILE A 79 -1.65 -4.64 42.43
CA ILE A 79 -2.42 -5.87 42.16
C ILE A 79 -3.90 -5.58 42.26
N VAL A 80 -4.62 -5.85 41.18
CA VAL A 80 -6.07 -5.66 41.13
C VAL A 80 -6.74 -6.91 40.58
N LYS A 81 -7.47 -7.62 41.44
CA LYS A 81 -8.24 -8.83 41.07
C LYS A 81 -7.43 -9.87 40.28
N GLY A 82 -6.20 -10.12 40.72
CA GLY A 82 -5.30 -11.12 40.09
C GLY A 82 -4.60 -10.61 38.81
N PHE A 83 -4.68 -9.33 38.50
CA PHE A 83 -3.86 -8.67 37.48
C PHE A 83 -2.70 -7.97 38.19
N LEU A 84 -1.50 -8.40 37.88
CA LEU A 84 -0.27 -7.84 38.44
C LEU A 84 0.21 -6.73 37.51
N ASN A 85 -0.06 -5.48 37.90
CA ASN A 85 0.37 -4.28 37.16
C ASN A 85 1.77 -3.88 37.64
N LEU A 86 2.71 -3.76 36.73
CA LEU A 86 4.11 -3.49 37.01
C LEU A 86 4.53 -2.14 36.44
N THR A 87 5.23 -1.37 37.26
CA THR A 87 5.89 -0.13 36.82
C THR A 87 7.32 -0.45 36.45
N ILE A 88 7.67 -0.26 35.20
CA ILE A 88 9.03 -0.46 34.69
C ILE A 88 9.95 0.64 35.24
N ALA A 89 11.16 0.29 35.65
CA ALA A 89 12.11 1.23 36.19
C ALA A 89 12.52 2.29 35.14
N PRO A 90 12.58 3.61 35.49
CA PRO A 90 12.93 4.69 34.55
C PRO A 90 14.22 4.45 33.78
N LYS A 91 15.22 3.87 34.44
CA LYS A 91 16.50 3.48 33.81
C LYS A 91 16.29 2.55 32.60
N LYS A 92 15.31 1.65 32.63
CA LYS A 92 15.04 0.72 31.53
C LYS A 92 14.42 1.41 30.32
N TRP A 93 13.64 2.44 30.52
CA TRP A 93 13.17 3.29 29.44
C TRP A 93 14.31 4.05 28.76
N ILE A 94 15.26 4.56 29.54
CA ILE A 94 16.46 5.23 29.01
C ILE A 94 17.31 4.24 28.21
N GLU A 95 17.60 3.05 28.77
CA GLU A 95 18.33 1.98 28.07
C GLU A 95 17.63 1.56 26.76
N LEU A 96 16.30 1.49 26.76
CA LEU A 96 15.51 1.21 25.55
C LEU A 96 15.67 2.34 24.52
N LEU A 97 15.56 3.60 24.93
CA LEU A 97 15.73 4.74 24.06
C LEU A 97 17.12 4.77 23.41
N GLU A 98 18.18 4.49 24.17
CA GLU A 98 19.55 4.40 23.65
C GLU A 98 19.72 3.27 22.63
N ASN A 99 19.12 2.10 22.89
CA ASN A 99 19.11 1.00 21.92
C ASN A 99 18.38 1.37 20.61
N ILE A 100 17.26 2.09 20.74
CA ILE A 100 16.52 2.60 19.58
C ILE A 100 17.38 3.64 18.83
N ASP A 101 18.03 4.53 19.56
CA ASP A 101 18.86 5.60 18.99
C ASP A 101 20.05 5.04 18.18
N ALA A 102 20.66 3.98 18.67
CA ALA A 102 21.78 3.31 18.00
C ALA A 102 21.40 2.57 16.71
N ASP A 103 20.13 2.31 16.48
CA ASP A 103 19.65 1.60 15.30
C ASP A 103 18.96 2.56 14.32
N GLU A 104 19.66 2.89 13.23
CA GLU A 104 19.14 3.78 12.17
C GLU A 104 17.96 3.18 11.39
N ARG A 105 17.81 1.87 11.41
CA ARG A 105 16.73 1.11 10.75
C ARG A 105 15.81 0.44 11.75
N TYR A 106 15.65 1.04 12.92
CA TYR A 106 14.87 0.48 14.00
C TYR A 106 13.50 -0.03 13.54
N GLY A 107 13.18 -1.26 13.93
CA GLY A 107 11.91 -1.92 13.60
C GLY A 107 11.84 -2.56 12.22
N LEU A 108 12.84 -2.39 11.37
CA LEU A 108 12.90 -2.97 10.03
C LEU A 108 13.83 -4.17 9.98
N ALA A 109 13.37 -5.26 9.36
CA ALA A 109 14.20 -6.45 9.20
C ALA A 109 15.37 -6.20 8.24
N SER A 110 16.45 -6.94 8.45
CA SER A 110 17.57 -6.99 7.51
C SER A 110 17.27 -7.97 6.39
N LEU A 111 17.67 -7.65 5.16
CA LEU A 111 17.57 -8.52 4.00
C LEU A 111 18.87 -9.28 3.79
N GLY A 112 18.78 -10.55 3.42
CA GLY A 112 19.89 -11.41 3.04
C GLY A 112 19.61 -12.16 1.72
N GLU A 113 20.60 -12.90 1.23
CA GLU A 113 20.44 -13.71 0.02
C GLU A 113 19.37 -14.78 0.16
N GLU A 114 19.23 -15.36 1.34
CA GLU A 114 18.25 -16.39 1.71
C GLU A 114 16.86 -15.82 2.08
N SER A 115 16.68 -14.49 2.05
CA SER A 115 15.39 -13.89 2.31
C SER A 115 14.36 -14.32 1.25
N PRO A 116 13.11 -14.66 1.67
CA PRO A 116 12.08 -15.10 0.72
C PRO A 116 11.78 -14.02 -0.31
N LEU A 117 11.44 -14.44 -1.53
CA LEU A 117 11.11 -13.55 -2.63
C LEU A 117 9.59 -13.37 -2.74
N THR A 118 9.13 -12.16 -2.55
CA THR A 118 7.74 -11.76 -2.80
C THR A 118 7.67 -10.94 -4.09
N MET A 119 6.82 -11.35 -5.04
CA MET A 119 6.48 -10.53 -6.20
C MET A 119 5.16 -9.80 -5.93
N VAL A 120 5.13 -8.50 -6.18
CA VAL A 120 3.93 -7.67 -6.00
C VAL A 120 3.55 -7.04 -7.32
N GLU A 121 2.36 -7.39 -7.84
CA GLU A 121 1.78 -6.78 -9.02
C GLU A 121 0.84 -5.65 -8.64
N TYR A 122 0.99 -4.50 -9.27
CA TYR A 122 0.07 -3.38 -9.17
C TYR A 122 0.08 -2.52 -10.43
N SER A 123 -0.82 -1.56 -10.53
CA SER A 123 -1.14 -0.67 -11.64
C SER A 123 -2.00 -1.33 -12.72
N SER A 124 -1.48 -2.22 -13.52
CA SER A 124 -2.17 -2.98 -14.59
C SER A 124 -3.06 -2.11 -15.51
N PRO A 125 -2.50 -1.05 -16.13
CA PRO A 125 -3.26 -0.09 -16.92
C PRO A 125 -3.54 -0.58 -18.33
N ASN A 126 -4.59 -0.03 -18.94
CA ASN A 126 -4.86 -0.19 -20.37
C ASN A 126 -4.27 1.00 -21.15
N THR A 127 -3.63 0.74 -22.29
CA THR A 127 -2.94 1.78 -23.07
C THR A 127 -3.86 2.63 -23.96
N ASN A 128 -5.15 2.66 -23.69
CA ASN A 128 -6.12 3.47 -24.43
C ASN A 128 -6.56 4.76 -23.71
N LYS A 129 -6.00 5.03 -22.53
CA LYS A 129 -6.36 6.19 -21.70
C LYS A 129 -5.29 6.46 -20.65
N PRO A 130 -5.19 7.70 -20.12
CA PRO A 130 -4.30 8.03 -19.01
C PRO A 130 -4.71 7.34 -17.71
N LEU A 131 -3.79 7.37 -16.74
CA LEU A 131 -4.06 6.90 -15.38
C LEU A 131 -5.06 7.84 -14.70
N HIS A 132 -5.81 7.31 -13.73
CA HIS A 132 -6.82 8.05 -12.98
C HIS A 132 -6.74 7.75 -11.48
N LEU A 133 -7.54 8.44 -10.65
CA LEU A 133 -7.56 8.28 -9.19
C LEU A 133 -7.60 6.81 -8.73
N GLY A 134 -8.34 5.94 -9.42
CA GLY A 134 -8.37 4.51 -9.11
C GLY A 134 -7.01 3.83 -9.29
N HIS A 135 -6.26 4.19 -10.34
CA HIS A 135 -4.89 3.74 -10.54
C HIS A 135 -3.94 4.34 -9.51
N VAL A 136 -4.12 5.61 -9.13
CA VAL A 136 -3.33 6.24 -8.07
C VAL A 136 -3.46 5.44 -6.77
N ARG A 137 -4.69 5.12 -6.34
CA ARG A 137 -4.91 4.29 -5.15
C ARG A 137 -4.23 2.93 -5.26
N ASN A 138 -4.39 2.25 -6.39
CA ASN A 138 -3.77 0.95 -6.65
C ASN A 138 -2.24 1.02 -6.53
N ASN A 139 -1.63 1.99 -7.21
CA ASN A 139 -0.19 2.20 -7.22
C ASN A 139 0.37 2.46 -5.82
N LEU A 140 -0.31 3.30 -5.03
CA LEU A 140 0.12 3.62 -3.67
C LEU A 140 -0.01 2.43 -2.72
N LEU A 141 -1.09 1.65 -2.84
CA LEU A 141 -1.27 0.43 -2.08
C LEU A 141 -0.21 -0.61 -2.44
N GLY A 142 0.04 -0.83 -3.74
CA GLY A 142 1.06 -1.77 -4.20
C GLY A 142 2.47 -1.40 -3.77
N TRP A 143 2.81 -0.12 -3.85
CA TRP A 143 4.08 0.41 -3.35
C TRP A 143 4.24 0.20 -1.84
N ALA A 144 3.23 0.60 -1.05
CA ALA A 144 3.28 0.47 0.41
C ALA A 144 3.37 -1.01 0.85
N VAL A 145 2.59 -1.90 0.24
CA VAL A 145 2.66 -3.36 0.50
C VAL A 145 4.06 -3.90 0.18
N SER A 146 4.67 -3.44 -0.93
CA SER A 146 6.04 -3.81 -1.30
C SER A 146 7.05 -3.38 -0.25
N LYS A 147 6.98 -2.11 0.20
CA LYS A 147 7.88 -1.57 1.24
C LYS A 147 7.70 -2.23 2.59
N ILE A 148 6.46 -2.53 2.97
CA ILE A 148 6.15 -3.26 4.21
C ILE A 148 6.67 -4.71 4.15
N ALA A 149 6.59 -5.38 3.00
CA ALA A 149 7.15 -6.70 2.81
C ALA A 149 8.69 -6.69 2.94
N GLU A 150 9.38 -5.70 2.33
CA GLU A 150 10.81 -5.47 2.52
C GLU A 150 11.18 -5.26 3.99
N ALA A 151 10.40 -4.42 4.69
CA ALA A 151 10.58 -4.15 6.12
C ALA A 151 10.38 -5.37 7.02
N ASN A 152 9.68 -6.39 6.52
CA ASN A 152 9.47 -7.68 7.18
C ASN A 152 10.42 -8.80 6.71
N GLY A 153 11.47 -8.46 5.96
CA GLY A 153 12.53 -9.39 5.59
C GLY A 153 12.34 -10.14 4.27
N SER A 154 11.38 -9.73 3.43
CA SER A 154 11.24 -10.27 2.07
C SER A 154 12.04 -9.44 1.07
N ARG A 155 12.74 -10.09 0.15
CA ARG A 155 13.16 -9.45 -1.10
C ARG A 155 11.92 -9.24 -1.94
N VAL A 156 11.79 -8.10 -2.59
CA VAL A 156 10.59 -7.77 -3.37
C VAL A 156 10.93 -7.50 -4.83
N VAL A 157 10.13 -8.08 -5.72
CA VAL A 157 10.08 -7.72 -7.14
C VAL A 157 8.74 -7.04 -7.41
N LYS A 158 8.78 -5.76 -7.73
CA LYS A 158 7.60 -4.98 -8.12
C LYS A 158 7.34 -5.19 -9.60
N THR A 159 6.14 -5.62 -9.94
CA THR A 159 5.78 -5.90 -11.33
C THR A 159 4.47 -5.25 -11.73
N ASN A 160 4.33 -5.07 -13.03
CA ASN A 160 3.14 -4.51 -13.67
C ASN A 160 2.81 -5.37 -14.89
N ILE A 161 1.54 -5.53 -15.21
CA ILE A 161 1.11 -6.03 -16.51
C ILE A 161 0.39 -4.90 -17.26
N VAL A 162 0.94 -4.53 -18.41
CA VAL A 162 0.36 -3.48 -19.26
C VAL A 162 -0.55 -4.13 -20.30
N ASN A 163 -1.82 -3.74 -20.30
CA ASN A 163 -2.81 -4.21 -21.25
C ASN A 163 -2.73 -3.37 -22.52
N ASP A 164 -1.82 -3.76 -23.41
CA ASP A 164 -1.42 -3.02 -24.61
C ASP A 164 -2.03 -3.57 -25.91
N ARG A 165 -2.96 -4.55 -25.81
CA ARG A 165 -3.64 -5.14 -26.95
C ARG A 165 -5.17 -5.20 -26.75
N GLY A 166 -5.87 -5.50 -27.83
CA GLY A 166 -7.30 -5.73 -27.81
C GLY A 166 -8.11 -4.61 -28.48
N ILE A 167 -9.43 -4.79 -28.48
CA ILE A 167 -10.35 -3.94 -29.25
C ILE A 167 -10.29 -2.46 -28.81
N HIS A 168 -10.07 -2.19 -27.52
CA HIS A 168 -10.03 -0.82 -27.01
C HIS A 168 -8.81 -0.05 -27.54
N ILE A 169 -7.68 -0.71 -27.70
CA ILE A 169 -6.47 -0.14 -28.28
C ILE A 169 -6.70 0.16 -29.76
N CYS A 170 -7.30 -0.79 -30.49
CA CYS A 170 -7.64 -0.62 -31.89
C CYS A 170 -8.63 0.53 -32.13
N LYS A 171 -9.52 0.82 -31.18
CA LYS A 171 -10.42 1.99 -31.27
C LYS A 171 -9.65 3.30 -31.27
N SER A 172 -8.69 3.47 -30.36
CA SER A 172 -7.83 4.67 -30.34
C SER A 172 -6.99 4.78 -31.61
N MET A 173 -6.40 3.67 -32.07
CA MET A 173 -5.60 3.62 -33.29
C MET A 173 -6.41 4.02 -34.52
N LEU A 174 -7.62 3.47 -34.69
CA LEU A 174 -8.49 3.78 -35.81
C LEU A 174 -8.95 5.24 -35.79
N ALA A 175 -9.32 5.77 -34.62
CA ALA A 175 -9.70 7.18 -34.49
C ALA A 175 -8.53 8.11 -34.84
N TRP A 176 -7.32 7.78 -34.40
CA TRP A 176 -6.12 8.54 -34.75
C TRP A 176 -5.87 8.53 -36.29
N GLN A 177 -6.02 7.38 -36.95
CA GLN A 177 -5.88 7.29 -38.40
C GLN A 177 -6.91 8.13 -39.14
N LYS A 178 -8.17 8.15 -38.69
CA LYS A 178 -9.28 8.83 -39.37
C LYS A 178 -9.34 10.33 -39.07
N TYR A 179 -9.01 10.71 -37.85
CA TYR A 179 -9.27 12.08 -37.37
C TYR A 179 -8.02 12.80 -36.86
N GLY A 180 -6.88 12.12 -36.73
CA GLY A 180 -5.68 12.63 -36.08
C GLY A 180 -4.79 13.53 -36.95
N ASN A 181 -4.99 13.53 -38.29
CA ASN A 181 -4.21 14.35 -39.23
C ASN A 181 -2.68 14.31 -39.03
N GLY A 182 -2.16 13.21 -38.44
CA GLY A 182 -0.74 13.02 -38.14
C GLY A 182 -0.27 13.61 -36.80
N ASP A 183 -1.19 13.95 -35.90
CA ASP A 183 -0.87 14.44 -34.56
C ASP A 183 0.08 13.49 -33.81
N THR A 184 1.06 14.09 -33.13
CA THR A 184 1.98 13.40 -32.23
C THR A 184 2.08 14.16 -30.90
N PRO A 185 2.62 13.55 -29.82
CA PRO A 185 2.87 14.28 -28.58
C PRO A 185 3.69 15.56 -28.81
N GLU A 186 4.71 15.49 -29.66
CA GLU A 186 5.59 16.63 -29.97
C GLU A 186 4.85 17.73 -30.74
N SER A 187 3.99 17.37 -31.71
CA SER A 187 3.26 18.35 -32.53
C SER A 187 2.13 19.05 -31.77
N THR A 188 1.54 18.36 -30.80
CA THR A 188 0.40 18.86 -30.00
C THR A 188 0.81 19.43 -28.65
N GLY A 189 2.02 19.14 -28.18
CA GLY A 189 2.46 19.45 -26.83
C GLY A 189 1.69 18.68 -25.74
N LYS A 190 0.94 17.64 -26.11
CA LYS A 190 0.21 16.77 -25.17
C LYS A 190 1.03 15.57 -24.78
N LYS A 191 0.92 15.15 -23.53
CA LYS A 191 1.46 13.90 -23.03
C LYS A 191 0.86 12.72 -23.81
N GLY A 192 1.66 11.69 -24.08
CA GLY A 192 1.29 10.62 -25.01
C GLY A 192 0.04 9.83 -24.63
N ASP A 193 -0.12 9.48 -23.38
CA ASP A 193 -1.30 8.77 -22.87
C ASP A 193 -2.58 9.63 -22.92
N HIS A 194 -2.47 10.95 -22.70
CA HIS A 194 -3.56 11.89 -22.87
C HIS A 194 -3.96 12.02 -24.35
N LEU A 195 -2.98 12.13 -25.25
CA LEU A 195 -3.25 12.20 -26.68
C LEU A 195 -4.00 10.95 -27.18
N VAL A 196 -3.54 9.76 -26.81
CA VAL A 196 -4.20 8.50 -27.17
C VAL A 196 -5.57 8.37 -26.53
N GLY A 197 -5.73 8.87 -25.29
CA GLY A 197 -7.00 8.95 -24.59
C GLY A 197 -8.02 9.84 -25.30
N ASP A 198 -7.61 10.99 -25.85
CA ASP A 198 -8.48 11.87 -26.65
C ASP A 198 -9.04 11.14 -27.87
N TYR A 199 -8.22 10.35 -28.56
CA TYR A 199 -8.69 9.55 -29.70
C TYR A 199 -9.59 8.38 -29.27
N TYR A 200 -9.42 7.84 -28.07
CA TYR A 200 -10.38 6.88 -27.53
C TYR A 200 -11.78 7.53 -27.32
N VAL A 201 -11.81 8.75 -26.80
CA VAL A 201 -13.04 9.53 -26.63
C VAL A 201 -13.64 9.91 -27.99
N ALA A 202 -12.80 10.35 -28.93
CA ALA A 202 -13.26 10.67 -30.30
C ALA A 202 -13.89 9.45 -30.98
N PHE A 203 -13.29 8.25 -30.83
CA PHE A 203 -13.90 7.02 -31.33
C PHE A 203 -15.30 6.82 -30.76
N ASP A 204 -15.46 6.94 -29.43
CA ASP A 204 -16.76 6.71 -28.78
C ASP A 204 -17.82 7.69 -29.24
N GLN A 205 -17.46 8.97 -29.44
CA GLN A 205 -18.36 10.00 -29.94
C GLN A 205 -18.88 9.69 -31.36
N HIS A 206 -17.97 9.39 -32.29
CA HIS A 206 -18.33 9.03 -33.66
C HIS A 206 -19.10 7.71 -33.74
N TYR A 207 -18.67 6.72 -32.97
CA TYR A 207 -19.34 5.42 -32.89
C TYR A 207 -20.79 5.53 -32.39
N ARG A 208 -21.03 6.33 -31.35
CA ARG A 208 -22.41 6.57 -30.85
C ARG A 208 -23.29 7.25 -31.92
N ALA A 209 -22.74 8.15 -32.72
CA ALA A 209 -23.47 8.79 -33.81
C ALA A 209 -23.85 7.75 -34.90
N GLU A 210 -22.89 6.89 -35.30
CA GLU A 210 -23.16 5.80 -36.26
C GLU A 210 -24.21 4.82 -35.76
N VAL A 211 -24.11 4.42 -34.45
CA VAL A 211 -25.09 3.52 -33.83
C VAL A 211 -26.49 4.13 -33.83
N ALA A 212 -26.61 5.42 -33.47
CA ALA A 212 -27.91 6.11 -33.47
C ALA A 212 -28.55 6.17 -34.87
N GLU A 213 -27.77 6.51 -35.90
CA GLU A 213 -28.22 6.57 -37.29
C GLU A 213 -28.64 5.16 -37.79
N LEU A 214 -27.81 4.15 -37.55
CA LEU A 214 -28.08 2.79 -37.99
C LEU A 214 -29.30 2.19 -37.27
N LYS A 215 -29.44 2.43 -35.95
CA LYS A 215 -30.61 2.01 -35.17
C LYS A 215 -31.90 2.61 -35.75
N ALA A 216 -31.93 3.95 -35.99
CA ALA A 216 -33.10 4.61 -36.57
C ALA A 216 -33.49 4.05 -37.94
N ARG A 217 -32.50 3.71 -38.78
CA ARG A 217 -32.72 3.07 -40.08
C ARG A 217 -33.32 1.69 -39.93
N LEU A 218 -32.75 0.83 -39.05
CA LEU A 218 -33.26 -0.55 -38.81
C LEU A 218 -34.68 -0.53 -38.23
N GLU A 219 -35.00 0.38 -37.34
CA GLU A 219 -36.35 0.57 -36.80
C GLU A 219 -37.34 1.00 -37.92
N ALA A 220 -36.91 1.87 -38.81
CA ALA A 220 -37.73 2.28 -39.99
C ALA A 220 -37.95 1.13 -40.99
N GLU A 221 -37.02 0.18 -41.05
CA GLU A 221 -37.12 -1.08 -41.80
C GLU A 221 -37.98 -2.14 -41.10
N GLY A 222 -38.52 -1.86 -39.90
CA GLY A 222 -39.42 -2.76 -39.16
C GLY A 222 -38.70 -3.73 -38.18
N VAL A 223 -37.42 -3.53 -37.89
CA VAL A 223 -36.70 -4.31 -36.90
C VAL A 223 -37.12 -3.89 -35.48
N ALA A 224 -37.31 -4.84 -34.57
CA ALA A 224 -37.66 -4.56 -33.20
C ALA A 224 -36.58 -3.67 -32.50
N PRO A 225 -36.94 -2.71 -31.61
CA PRO A 225 -36.01 -1.74 -31.06
C PRO A 225 -34.79 -2.34 -30.35
N GLU A 226 -34.96 -3.44 -29.60
CA GLU A 226 -33.87 -4.14 -28.90
C GLU A 226 -32.92 -4.85 -29.89
N GLU A 227 -33.48 -5.47 -30.93
CA GLU A 227 -32.70 -6.08 -31.99
C GLU A 227 -32.00 -5.04 -32.84
N ALA A 228 -32.68 -3.94 -33.19
CA ALA A 228 -32.12 -2.82 -33.92
C ALA A 228 -30.94 -2.19 -33.15
N GLU A 229 -31.04 -2.03 -31.83
CA GLU A 229 -29.94 -1.53 -30.99
C GLU A 229 -28.75 -2.49 -30.97
N THR A 230 -29.00 -3.79 -30.79
CA THR A 230 -27.95 -4.81 -30.77
C THR A 230 -27.23 -4.90 -32.12
N ARG A 231 -27.99 -4.89 -33.20
CA ARG A 231 -27.43 -4.90 -34.57
C ARG A 231 -26.67 -3.62 -34.84
N ALA A 232 -27.20 -2.45 -34.53
CA ALA A 232 -26.54 -1.18 -34.73
C ALA A 232 -25.18 -1.10 -34.01
N LYS A 233 -25.10 -1.56 -32.76
CA LYS A 233 -23.84 -1.63 -32.00
C LYS A 233 -22.81 -2.56 -32.65
N ASN A 234 -23.24 -3.64 -33.27
CA ASN A 234 -22.35 -4.63 -33.87
C ASN A 234 -21.96 -4.30 -35.31
N GLU A 235 -22.86 -3.68 -36.07
CA GLU A 235 -22.73 -3.43 -37.51
C GLU A 235 -22.27 -1.99 -37.82
N ALA A 236 -22.14 -1.12 -36.80
CA ALA A 236 -21.61 0.25 -36.99
C ALA A 236 -20.23 0.20 -37.67
N PRO A 237 -20.01 0.97 -38.75
CA PRO A 237 -18.79 0.92 -39.55
C PRO A 237 -17.51 1.00 -38.72
N LEU A 238 -17.42 1.95 -37.80
CA LEU A 238 -16.24 2.11 -36.93
C LEU A 238 -15.97 0.87 -36.08
N MET A 239 -17.01 0.18 -35.58
CA MET A 239 -16.82 -1.05 -34.81
C MET A 239 -16.35 -2.21 -35.68
N VAL A 240 -16.88 -2.33 -36.88
CA VAL A 240 -16.45 -3.34 -37.86
C VAL A 240 -14.99 -3.12 -38.25
N GLU A 241 -14.59 -1.89 -38.55
CA GLU A 241 -13.22 -1.55 -38.89
C GLU A 241 -12.25 -1.78 -37.70
N ALA A 242 -12.67 -1.46 -36.48
CA ALA A 242 -11.86 -1.72 -35.27
C ALA A 242 -11.63 -3.22 -35.04
N ARG A 243 -12.65 -4.05 -35.26
CA ARG A 243 -12.53 -5.53 -35.19
C ARG A 243 -11.61 -6.07 -36.30
N GLU A 244 -11.71 -5.52 -37.51
CA GLU A 244 -10.83 -5.89 -38.61
C GLU A 244 -9.38 -5.49 -38.32
N MET A 245 -9.16 -4.33 -37.72
CA MET A 245 -7.82 -3.88 -37.28
C MET A 245 -7.25 -4.84 -36.24
N LEU A 246 -8.03 -5.28 -35.25
CA LEU A 246 -7.61 -6.28 -34.27
C LEU A 246 -7.24 -7.61 -34.94
N ARG A 247 -8.06 -8.09 -35.90
CA ARG A 247 -7.78 -9.30 -36.67
C ARG A 247 -6.47 -9.20 -37.43
N LYS A 248 -6.21 -8.06 -38.10
CA LYS A 248 -4.94 -7.81 -38.80
C LYS A 248 -3.77 -7.78 -37.83
N TRP A 249 -3.91 -7.15 -36.67
CA TRP A 249 -2.89 -7.14 -35.62
C TRP A 249 -2.53 -8.58 -35.20
N GLU A 250 -3.53 -9.45 -34.96
CA GLU A 250 -3.36 -10.86 -34.57
C GLU A 250 -2.68 -11.67 -35.68
N GLN A 251 -2.96 -11.35 -36.96
CA GLN A 251 -2.32 -11.98 -38.13
C GLN A 251 -0.91 -11.46 -38.41
N GLY A 252 -0.44 -10.47 -37.68
CA GLY A 252 0.91 -9.93 -37.84
C GLY A 252 1.06 -8.90 -38.95
N ASP A 253 -0.03 -8.24 -39.36
CA ASP A 253 0.02 -7.15 -40.35
C ASP A 253 1.02 -6.06 -39.92
N GLU A 254 2.01 -5.80 -40.77
CA GLU A 254 3.14 -4.94 -40.42
C GLU A 254 2.72 -3.46 -40.25
N GLU A 255 1.78 -2.95 -41.04
CA GLU A 255 1.31 -1.58 -40.94
C GLU A 255 0.52 -1.35 -39.65
N VAL A 256 -0.39 -2.27 -39.33
CA VAL A 256 -1.18 -2.21 -38.10
C VAL A 256 -0.27 -2.34 -36.85
N ARG A 257 0.70 -3.27 -36.90
CA ARG A 257 1.66 -3.42 -35.78
C ARG A 257 2.62 -2.25 -35.65
N ALA A 258 3.01 -1.61 -36.74
CA ALA A 258 3.83 -0.40 -36.68
C ALA A 258 3.08 0.77 -36.02
N LEU A 259 1.81 0.98 -36.38
CA LEU A 259 0.97 1.98 -35.73
C LEU A 259 0.76 1.66 -34.26
N TRP A 260 0.45 0.40 -33.95
CA TRP A 260 0.28 -0.10 -32.59
C TRP A 260 1.53 0.17 -31.72
N ARG A 261 2.73 -0.16 -32.18
CA ARG A 261 3.99 0.14 -31.49
C ARG A 261 4.14 1.64 -31.24
N LYS A 262 3.98 2.45 -32.29
CA LYS A 262 4.12 3.91 -32.21
C LYS A 262 3.22 4.52 -31.15
N MET A 263 1.94 4.18 -31.14
CA MET A 263 0.98 4.76 -30.19
C MET A 263 1.18 4.23 -28.76
N ASN A 264 1.52 2.94 -28.60
CA ASN A 264 1.84 2.41 -27.28
C ASN A 264 3.14 3.00 -26.69
N GLU A 265 4.17 3.26 -27.50
CA GLU A 265 5.37 3.95 -27.04
C GLU A 265 5.06 5.33 -26.44
N TRP A 266 4.13 6.08 -27.05
CA TRP A 266 3.66 7.34 -26.49
C TRP A 266 2.98 7.16 -25.13
N VAL A 267 2.15 6.12 -25.01
CA VAL A 267 1.44 5.84 -23.75
C VAL A 267 2.40 5.37 -22.67
N TYR A 268 3.36 4.51 -23.00
CA TYR A 268 4.37 4.03 -22.04
C TYR A 268 5.20 5.18 -21.48
N ALA A 269 5.63 6.11 -22.35
CA ALA A 269 6.34 7.32 -21.93
C ALA A 269 5.47 8.17 -20.98
N GLY A 270 4.17 8.34 -21.31
CA GLY A 270 3.22 9.07 -20.47
C GLY A 270 3.00 8.41 -19.11
N PHE A 271 2.82 7.09 -19.06
CA PHE A 271 2.70 6.36 -17.78
C PHE A 271 3.96 6.50 -16.93
N ASP A 272 5.14 6.45 -17.55
CA ASP A 272 6.42 6.58 -16.84
C ASP A 272 6.57 7.94 -16.15
N GLU A 273 6.10 9.02 -16.79
CA GLU A 273 6.02 10.35 -16.18
C GLU A 273 5.11 10.37 -14.95
N THR A 274 3.91 9.80 -15.04
CA THR A 274 2.97 9.72 -13.90
C THR A 274 3.55 8.86 -12.78
N TYR A 275 4.16 7.71 -13.07
CA TYR A 275 4.81 6.87 -12.05
C TYR A 275 5.95 7.60 -11.34
N LYS A 276 6.78 8.32 -12.08
CA LYS A 276 7.83 9.17 -11.48
C LYS A 276 7.26 10.25 -10.58
N ALA A 277 6.20 10.92 -11.03
CA ALA A 277 5.53 11.95 -10.22
C ALA A 277 4.95 11.36 -8.91
N LEU A 278 4.38 10.15 -8.95
CA LEU A 278 3.91 9.44 -7.78
C LEU A 278 5.03 8.85 -6.92
N GLY A 279 6.26 8.76 -7.43
CA GLY A 279 7.37 8.10 -6.75
C GLY A 279 7.19 6.58 -6.64
N VAL A 280 6.56 5.95 -7.64
CA VAL A 280 6.44 4.48 -7.76
C VAL A 280 7.25 3.98 -8.94
N SER A 281 7.69 2.72 -8.89
CA SER A 281 8.50 2.11 -9.95
C SER A 281 8.30 0.61 -10.01
N PHE A 282 8.72 0.00 -11.10
CA PHE A 282 8.64 -1.44 -11.33
C PHE A 282 10.02 -2.02 -11.67
N ASP A 283 10.29 -3.20 -11.16
CA ASP A 283 11.53 -3.94 -11.46
C ASP A 283 11.35 -4.76 -12.75
N LYS A 284 10.13 -5.17 -13.06
CA LYS A 284 9.78 -5.89 -14.28
C LYS A 284 8.39 -5.49 -14.77
N ILE A 285 8.27 -5.18 -16.04
CA ILE A 285 6.99 -4.96 -16.72
C ILE A 285 6.72 -6.12 -17.66
N TYR A 286 5.51 -6.67 -17.59
CA TYR A 286 4.97 -7.62 -18.55
C TYR A 286 3.96 -6.93 -19.46
N TYR A 287 3.87 -7.36 -20.70
CA TYR A 287 2.94 -6.82 -21.70
C TYR A 287 1.97 -7.90 -22.14
N GLU A 288 0.68 -7.60 -22.16
CA GLU A 288 -0.34 -8.57 -22.58
C GLU A 288 -0.09 -9.08 -24.00
N SER A 289 0.43 -8.21 -24.88
CA SER A 289 0.82 -8.57 -26.25
C SER A 289 1.89 -9.67 -26.33
N GLU A 290 2.66 -9.90 -25.28
CA GLU A 290 3.68 -10.93 -25.18
C GLU A 290 3.19 -12.17 -24.42
N THR A 291 2.32 -11.97 -23.40
CA THR A 291 1.95 -13.05 -22.47
C THR A 291 0.73 -13.86 -22.89
N TYR A 292 -0.11 -13.33 -23.79
CA TYR A 292 -1.42 -13.93 -24.10
C TYR A 292 -1.37 -15.33 -24.74
N LEU A 293 -0.28 -15.68 -25.41
CA LEU A 293 -0.10 -16.99 -26.06
C LEU A 293 0.27 -18.09 -25.07
N GLU A 294 0.97 -17.75 -23.99
CA GLU A 294 1.50 -18.72 -23.02
C GLU A 294 0.40 -19.48 -22.25
N GLY A 295 -0.73 -18.83 -22.01
CA GLY A 295 -1.87 -19.46 -21.32
C GLY A 295 -2.60 -20.48 -22.18
N LYS A 296 -2.69 -20.26 -23.49
CA LYS A 296 -3.37 -21.17 -24.41
C LYS A 296 -2.71 -22.55 -24.42
N GLU A 297 -1.37 -22.58 -24.48
CA GLU A 297 -0.61 -23.84 -24.42
C GLU A 297 -0.94 -24.65 -23.16
N LYS A 298 -1.03 -23.98 -22.01
CA LYS A 298 -1.36 -24.64 -20.74
C LYS A 298 -2.80 -25.13 -20.67
N VAL A 299 -3.73 -24.41 -21.26
CA VAL A 299 -5.13 -24.88 -21.35
C VAL A 299 -5.24 -26.11 -22.25
N GLU A 300 -4.56 -26.15 -23.38
CA GLU A 300 -4.53 -27.33 -24.26
C GLU A 300 -3.85 -28.54 -23.58
N GLU A 301 -2.78 -28.31 -22.81
CA GLU A 301 -2.15 -29.34 -21.97
C GLU A 301 -3.13 -29.88 -20.92
N GLY A 302 -3.87 -29.00 -20.23
CA GLY A 302 -4.90 -29.39 -19.27
C GLY A 302 -6.06 -30.17 -19.91
N LEU A 303 -6.46 -29.80 -21.12
CA LEU A 303 -7.44 -30.52 -21.90
C LEU A 303 -6.94 -31.94 -22.26
N ALA A 304 -5.70 -32.08 -22.72
CA ALA A 304 -5.07 -33.37 -23.01
C ALA A 304 -4.97 -34.29 -21.78
N LYS A 305 -4.80 -33.71 -20.59
CA LYS A 305 -4.76 -34.42 -19.29
C LYS A 305 -6.17 -34.74 -18.73
N GLY A 306 -7.25 -34.33 -19.39
CA GLY A 306 -8.62 -34.49 -18.91
C GLY A 306 -9.01 -33.62 -17.72
N LEU A 307 -8.26 -32.57 -17.43
CA LEU A 307 -8.56 -31.56 -16.39
C LEU A 307 -9.64 -30.58 -16.84
N PHE A 308 -9.74 -30.37 -18.15
CA PHE A 308 -10.70 -29.52 -18.83
C PHE A 308 -11.44 -30.31 -19.89
N TYR A 309 -12.54 -29.78 -20.41
CA TYR A 309 -13.34 -30.44 -21.42
C TYR A 309 -13.73 -29.46 -22.54
N ARG A 310 -14.01 -30.01 -23.71
CA ARG A 310 -14.45 -29.28 -24.90
C ARG A 310 -15.94 -29.46 -25.09
N ARG A 311 -16.68 -28.38 -25.29
CA ARG A 311 -18.11 -28.40 -25.66
C ARG A 311 -18.28 -28.60 -27.15
N GLU A 312 -19.50 -28.91 -27.57
CA GLU A 312 -19.87 -29.17 -28.99
C GLU A 312 -19.56 -27.97 -29.90
N ASP A 313 -19.63 -26.76 -29.39
CA ASP A 313 -19.28 -25.52 -30.10
C ASP A 313 -17.76 -25.28 -30.27
N GLY A 314 -16.94 -26.21 -29.74
CA GLY A 314 -15.49 -26.14 -29.80
C GLY A 314 -14.83 -25.37 -28.63
N SER A 315 -15.60 -24.71 -27.79
CA SER A 315 -15.07 -23.98 -26.62
C SER A 315 -14.52 -24.90 -25.54
N VAL A 316 -13.51 -24.46 -24.79
CA VAL A 316 -12.88 -25.23 -23.71
C VAL A 316 -13.27 -24.66 -22.36
N TRP A 317 -13.67 -25.52 -21.45
CA TRP A 317 -14.21 -25.18 -20.13
C TRP A 317 -13.54 -25.98 -19.02
N ALA A 318 -13.48 -25.39 -17.84
CA ALA A 318 -13.15 -26.05 -16.58
C ALA A 318 -14.43 -26.24 -15.75
N ASP A 319 -14.68 -27.45 -15.28
CA ASP A 319 -15.74 -27.74 -14.31
C ASP A 319 -15.19 -27.55 -12.90
N LEU A 320 -15.69 -26.54 -12.18
CA LEU A 320 -15.29 -26.17 -10.81
C LEU A 320 -16.46 -26.39 -9.83
N THR A 321 -17.53 -27.06 -10.24
CA THR A 321 -18.75 -27.25 -9.44
C THR A 321 -18.51 -28.04 -8.17
N GLN A 322 -17.56 -28.98 -8.17
CA GLN A 322 -17.15 -29.74 -6.99
C GLN A 322 -16.45 -28.88 -5.94
N ASP A 323 -15.89 -27.73 -6.34
CA ASP A 323 -15.26 -26.73 -5.44
C ASP A 323 -16.24 -25.63 -5.02
N GLY A 324 -17.54 -25.76 -5.38
CA GLY A 324 -18.57 -24.79 -5.09
C GLY A 324 -18.53 -23.54 -5.97
N LEU A 325 -17.86 -23.62 -7.14
CA LEU A 325 -17.75 -22.55 -8.11
C LEU A 325 -18.47 -22.93 -9.42
N ASP A 326 -18.66 -21.95 -10.31
CA ASP A 326 -19.25 -22.20 -11.62
C ASP A 326 -18.27 -22.83 -12.62
N GLU A 327 -18.80 -23.43 -13.69
CA GLU A 327 -17.99 -23.79 -14.85
C GLU A 327 -17.34 -22.53 -15.45
N LYS A 328 -16.08 -22.64 -15.87
CA LYS A 328 -15.30 -21.49 -16.36
C LYS A 328 -14.84 -21.69 -17.79
N LEU A 329 -15.20 -20.75 -18.65
CA LEU A 329 -14.68 -20.67 -20.02
C LEU A 329 -13.19 -20.37 -20.01
N LEU A 330 -12.40 -21.14 -20.74
CA LEU A 330 -10.95 -20.96 -20.90
C LEU A 330 -10.57 -20.58 -22.34
N LEU A 331 -11.18 -21.23 -23.34
CA LEU A 331 -11.01 -20.85 -24.75
C LEU A 331 -12.38 -20.73 -25.41
N ARG A 332 -12.55 -19.70 -26.24
CA ARG A 332 -13.78 -19.56 -27.05
C ARG A 332 -13.83 -20.59 -28.15
N SER A 333 -14.99 -20.72 -28.80
CA SER A 333 -15.22 -21.62 -29.92
C SER A 333 -14.26 -21.44 -31.10
N ASP A 334 -13.79 -20.23 -31.32
CA ASP A 334 -12.77 -19.89 -32.33
C ASP A 334 -11.32 -20.16 -31.86
N GLY A 335 -11.14 -20.69 -30.64
CA GLY A 335 -9.84 -20.99 -30.04
C GLY A 335 -9.12 -19.76 -29.45
N THR A 336 -9.78 -18.61 -29.35
CA THR A 336 -9.18 -17.42 -28.72
C THR A 336 -9.24 -17.50 -27.21
N SER A 337 -8.23 -16.94 -26.56
CA SER A 337 -8.10 -16.87 -25.10
C SER A 337 -9.07 -15.88 -24.47
N VAL A 338 -9.48 -16.17 -23.24
CA VAL A 338 -10.16 -15.24 -22.33
C VAL A 338 -9.20 -14.72 -21.27
N TYR A 339 -9.60 -13.73 -20.47
CA TYR A 339 -8.75 -13.17 -19.42
C TYR A 339 -8.14 -14.21 -18.47
N MET A 340 -8.94 -15.20 -18.05
CA MET A 340 -8.46 -16.29 -17.20
C MET A 340 -7.27 -17.04 -17.81
N THR A 341 -7.33 -17.33 -19.11
CA THR A 341 -6.24 -17.99 -19.84
C THR A 341 -4.99 -17.13 -19.92
N GLN A 342 -5.17 -15.83 -20.11
CA GLN A 342 -4.04 -14.88 -20.14
C GLN A 342 -3.34 -14.81 -18.78
N ASP A 343 -4.12 -14.81 -17.68
CA ASP A 343 -3.56 -14.77 -16.32
C ASP A 343 -2.82 -16.08 -15.97
N ILE A 344 -3.30 -17.24 -16.43
CA ILE A 344 -2.56 -18.50 -16.29
C ILE A 344 -1.19 -18.39 -16.99
N GLY A 345 -1.16 -17.85 -18.20
CA GLY A 345 0.08 -17.66 -18.96
C GLY A 345 1.03 -16.69 -18.28
N THR A 346 0.53 -15.57 -17.82
CA THR A 346 1.32 -14.54 -17.11
C THR A 346 1.90 -15.09 -15.81
N ALA A 347 1.10 -15.82 -15.02
CA ALA A 347 1.56 -16.47 -13.80
C ALA A 347 2.69 -17.48 -14.09
N LYS A 348 2.52 -18.34 -15.10
CA LYS A 348 3.57 -19.28 -15.56
C LYS A 348 4.88 -18.56 -15.88
N LEU A 349 4.83 -17.44 -16.62
CA LEU A 349 6.01 -16.67 -17.00
C LEU A 349 6.73 -16.10 -15.77
N ARG A 350 5.99 -15.53 -14.82
CA ARG A 350 6.53 -14.93 -13.61
C ARG A 350 7.30 -15.93 -12.76
N PHE A 351 6.73 -17.10 -12.52
CA PHE A 351 7.38 -18.16 -11.75
C PHE A 351 8.52 -18.85 -12.51
N ARG A 352 8.56 -18.75 -13.85
CA ARG A 352 9.72 -19.12 -14.65
C ARG A 352 10.87 -18.11 -14.53
N ASP A 353 10.53 -16.82 -14.55
CA ASP A 353 11.51 -15.74 -14.57
C ASP A 353 12.13 -15.48 -13.18
N TYR A 354 11.40 -15.80 -12.10
CA TYR A 354 11.81 -15.55 -10.72
C TYR A 354 11.47 -16.73 -9.81
N PRO A 355 12.33 -17.08 -8.82
CA PRO A 355 12.04 -18.08 -7.80
C PRO A 355 11.11 -17.48 -6.71
N ILE A 356 9.83 -17.31 -7.04
CA ILE A 356 8.85 -16.62 -6.21
C ILE A 356 8.37 -17.53 -5.09
N ASP A 357 8.49 -17.11 -3.83
CA ASP A 357 7.89 -17.77 -2.67
C ASP A 357 6.45 -17.29 -2.45
N LYS A 358 6.16 -16.03 -2.74
CA LYS A 358 4.83 -15.44 -2.58
C LYS A 358 4.53 -14.46 -3.72
N MET A 359 3.37 -14.64 -4.37
CA MET A 359 2.85 -13.72 -5.38
C MET A 359 1.66 -12.94 -4.84
N VAL A 360 1.74 -11.61 -4.83
CA VAL A 360 0.69 -10.71 -4.36
C VAL A 360 0.13 -9.92 -5.55
N TYR A 361 -1.17 -10.04 -5.79
CA TYR A 361 -1.91 -9.26 -6.78
C TYR A 361 -2.69 -8.16 -6.07
N VAL A 362 -2.35 -6.90 -6.35
CA VAL A 362 -3.04 -5.72 -5.81
C VAL A 362 -4.14 -5.32 -6.79
N VAL A 363 -5.34 -5.84 -6.57
CA VAL A 363 -6.47 -5.69 -7.50
C VAL A 363 -7.76 -5.40 -6.72
N GLY A 364 -8.68 -4.65 -7.32
CA GLY A 364 -9.96 -4.30 -6.71
C GLY A 364 -10.82 -5.51 -6.33
N ASN A 365 -11.67 -5.34 -5.33
CA ASN A 365 -12.52 -6.39 -4.77
C ASN A 365 -13.54 -6.99 -5.77
N GLU A 366 -13.78 -6.32 -6.88
CA GLU A 366 -14.61 -6.82 -7.99
C GLU A 366 -14.03 -8.11 -8.60
N GLN A 367 -12.72 -8.38 -8.42
CA GLN A 367 -12.00 -9.53 -8.97
C GLN A 367 -11.81 -10.68 -7.96
N ASN A 368 -12.44 -10.64 -6.78
CA ASN A 368 -12.29 -11.69 -5.76
C ASN A 368 -12.56 -13.10 -6.32
N TYR A 369 -13.66 -13.24 -7.02
CA TYR A 369 -14.05 -14.51 -7.64
C TYR A 369 -13.03 -14.97 -8.70
N HIS A 370 -12.53 -14.05 -9.51
CA HIS A 370 -11.55 -14.33 -10.56
C HIS A 370 -10.25 -14.93 -9.99
N PHE A 371 -9.70 -14.33 -8.91
CA PHE A 371 -8.46 -14.82 -8.28
C PHE A 371 -8.64 -16.14 -7.53
N GLN A 372 -9.82 -16.38 -6.96
CA GLN A 372 -10.15 -17.69 -6.38
C GLN A 372 -10.12 -18.77 -7.47
N VAL A 373 -10.73 -18.52 -8.62
CA VAL A 373 -10.72 -19.43 -9.77
C VAL A 373 -9.31 -19.63 -10.31
N LEU A 374 -8.52 -18.54 -10.46
CA LEU A 374 -7.14 -18.61 -10.97
C LEU A 374 -6.27 -19.51 -10.09
N SER A 375 -6.29 -19.31 -8.78
CA SER A 375 -5.52 -20.14 -7.84
C SER A 375 -5.86 -21.61 -7.95
N LEU A 376 -7.15 -21.94 -8.04
CA LEU A 376 -7.63 -23.31 -8.19
C LEU A 376 -7.20 -23.95 -9.52
N LEU A 377 -7.30 -23.22 -10.63
CA LEU A 377 -6.89 -23.71 -11.95
C LEU A 377 -5.39 -23.96 -12.03
N LEU A 378 -4.58 -23.09 -11.41
CA LEU A 378 -3.13 -23.28 -11.35
C LEU A 378 -2.75 -24.51 -10.52
N ASP A 379 -3.41 -24.73 -9.40
CA ASP A 379 -3.22 -25.95 -8.57
C ASP A 379 -3.59 -27.21 -9.37
N ARG A 380 -4.75 -27.24 -10.07
CA ARG A 380 -5.17 -28.35 -10.92
C ARG A 380 -4.21 -28.61 -12.09
N LEU A 381 -3.62 -27.58 -12.67
CA LEU A 381 -2.60 -27.68 -13.71
C LEU A 381 -1.26 -28.22 -13.21
N GLY A 382 -1.13 -28.45 -11.89
CA GLY A 382 0.04 -29.03 -11.25
C GLY A 382 1.12 -28.00 -10.90
N PHE A 383 0.76 -26.73 -10.79
CA PHE A 383 1.67 -25.71 -10.29
C PHE A 383 1.64 -25.71 -8.77
N GLU A 384 2.70 -26.19 -8.10
CA GLU A 384 2.81 -26.25 -6.65
C GLU A 384 2.63 -24.87 -5.99
N TRP A 385 3.05 -23.82 -6.68
CA TRP A 385 2.92 -22.42 -6.25
C TRP A 385 1.50 -21.83 -6.44
N GLY A 386 0.55 -22.56 -7.04
CA GLY A 386 -0.83 -22.07 -7.24
C GLY A 386 -1.49 -21.58 -5.96
N LYS A 387 -1.17 -22.20 -4.80
CA LYS A 387 -1.64 -21.79 -3.47
C LYS A 387 -0.87 -20.64 -2.84
N SER A 388 0.26 -20.24 -3.41
CA SER A 388 1.08 -19.10 -2.95
C SER A 388 0.59 -17.74 -3.49
N LEU A 389 -0.52 -17.72 -4.23
CA LEU A 389 -1.13 -16.50 -4.75
C LEU A 389 -1.94 -15.81 -3.65
N VAL A 390 -1.68 -14.55 -3.45
CA VAL A 390 -2.43 -13.68 -2.53
C VAL A 390 -3.12 -12.60 -3.35
N HIS A 391 -4.44 -12.56 -3.32
CA HIS A 391 -5.19 -11.42 -3.80
C HIS A 391 -5.30 -10.38 -2.68
N PHE A 392 -4.49 -9.32 -2.76
CA PHE A 392 -4.69 -8.13 -1.94
C PHE A 392 -5.85 -7.34 -2.52
N SER A 393 -7.04 -7.66 -2.00
CA SER A 393 -8.31 -7.08 -2.42
C SER A 393 -8.54 -5.72 -1.77
N TYR A 394 -8.84 -4.69 -2.56
CA TYR A 394 -9.13 -3.36 -2.01
C TYR A 394 -10.46 -2.79 -2.56
N GLY A 395 -11.06 -1.90 -1.76
CA GLY A 395 -12.31 -1.22 -2.09
C GLY A 395 -12.10 -0.06 -3.06
N MET A 396 -13.18 0.42 -3.65
CA MET A 396 -13.15 1.51 -4.64
C MET A 396 -12.91 2.86 -3.98
N VAL A 397 -12.33 3.79 -4.74
CA VAL A 397 -12.26 5.20 -4.39
C VAL A 397 -13.24 5.98 -5.25
N GLU A 398 -14.02 6.85 -4.59
CA GLU A 398 -15.04 7.69 -5.21
C GLU A 398 -14.72 9.16 -4.94
N LEU A 399 -15.33 10.04 -5.71
CA LEU A 399 -15.32 11.47 -5.46
C LEU A 399 -16.56 11.88 -4.68
N PRO A 400 -16.57 13.06 -4.01
CA PRO A 400 -17.76 13.56 -3.31
C PRO A 400 -19.01 13.65 -4.20
N ASN A 401 -18.83 13.82 -5.51
CA ASN A 401 -19.89 13.90 -6.51
C ASN A 401 -20.34 12.54 -7.08
N GLY A 402 -19.82 11.41 -6.54
CA GLY A 402 -20.19 10.05 -6.94
C GLY A 402 -19.10 9.26 -7.66
N LYS A 403 -19.48 8.10 -8.22
CA LYS A 403 -18.54 7.18 -8.89
C LYS A 403 -17.93 7.77 -10.15
N MET A 404 -16.64 7.50 -10.35
CA MET A 404 -15.93 7.85 -11.59
C MET A 404 -16.44 7.01 -12.77
N LYS A 405 -16.91 7.66 -13.83
CA LYS A 405 -17.31 6.99 -15.07
C LYS A 405 -16.39 7.39 -16.21
N SER A 406 -15.55 6.47 -16.65
CA SER A 406 -14.55 6.72 -17.71
C SER A 406 -15.13 7.07 -19.08
N ARG A 407 -16.40 6.74 -19.36
CA ARG A 407 -17.05 6.99 -20.66
C ARG A 407 -17.70 8.37 -20.79
N GLU A 408 -17.80 9.15 -19.70
CA GLU A 408 -18.52 10.43 -19.66
C GLU A 408 -17.59 11.62 -19.33
N GLY A 409 -16.26 11.44 -19.34
CA GLY A 409 -15.30 12.51 -19.04
C GLY A 409 -15.28 12.98 -17.57
N THR A 410 -15.85 12.19 -16.65
CA THR A 410 -15.94 12.50 -15.22
C THR A 410 -14.91 11.74 -14.38
N VAL A 411 -13.85 11.23 -15.01
CA VAL A 411 -12.75 10.56 -14.32
C VAL A 411 -11.72 11.60 -13.94
N VAL A 412 -11.30 11.62 -12.69
CA VAL A 412 -10.20 12.48 -12.26
C VAL A 412 -8.90 11.88 -12.77
N ASP A 413 -8.29 12.57 -13.69
CA ASP A 413 -6.97 12.26 -14.22
C ASP A 413 -5.91 12.28 -13.12
N ALA A 414 -4.94 11.37 -13.19
CA ALA A 414 -3.91 11.25 -12.15
C ALA A 414 -2.97 12.46 -12.15
N ASP A 415 -2.63 12.98 -13.31
CA ASP A 415 -1.71 14.13 -13.43
C ASP A 415 -2.39 15.40 -12.92
N ASP A 416 -3.65 15.65 -13.32
CA ASP A 416 -4.45 16.77 -12.82
C ASP A 416 -4.60 16.72 -11.30
N LEU A 417 -4.80 15.52 -10.74
CA LEU A 417 -4.90 15.32 -9.31
C LEU A 417 -3.58 15.66 -8.59
N ILE A 418 -2.46 15.17 -9.11
CA ILE A 418 -1.13 15.43 -8.54
C ILE A 418 -0.81 16.92 -8.58
N GLU A 419 -0.99 17.56 -9.74
CA GLU A 419 -0.74 18.99 -9.92
C GLU A 419 -1.64 19.84 -9.02
N GLY A 420 -2.94 19.51 -8.97
CA GLY A 420 -3.89 20.18 -8.10
C GLY A 420 -3.53 20.11 -6.61
N MET A 421 -3.05 18.96 -6.14
CA MET A 421 -2.61 18.79 -4.76
C MET A 421 -1.33 19.59 -4.45
N ILE A 422 -0.37 19.64 -5.37
CA ILE A 422 0.86 20.43 -5.23
C ILE A 422 0.54 21.91 -5.21
N GLU A 423 -0.33 22.38 -6.11
CA GLU A 423 -0.74 23.78 -6.15
C GLU A 423 -1.49 24.20 -4.88
N GLN A 424 -2.38 23.35 -4.37
CA GLN A 424 -3.10 23.61 -3.13
C GLN A 424 -2.13 23.70 -1.93
N ALA A 425 -1.15 22.79 -1.85
CA ALA A 425 -0.09 22.84 -0.84
C ALA A 425 0.69 24.15 -0.92
N ARG A 426 1.05 24.58 -2.14
CA ARG A 426 1.76 25.83 -2.38
C ARG A 426 0.98 27.03 -1.87
N ARG A 427 -0.29 27.16 -2.20
CA ARG A 427 -1.17 28.24 -1.74
C ARG A 427 -1.26 28.27 -0.21
N THR A 428 -1.46 27.13 0.42
CA THR A 428 -1.56 27.05 1.88
C THR A 428 -0.26 27.49 2.57
N MET A 429 0.90 27.14 1.98
CA MET A 429 2.20 27.56 2.49
C MET A 429 2.44 29.06 2.30
N ASP A 430 2.11 29.63 1.14
CA ASP A 430 2.27 31.07 0.87
C ASP A 430 1.43 31.93 1.84
N ASP A 431 0.23 31.45 2.22
CA ASP A 431 -0.62 32.09 3.22
C ASP A 431 -0.01 32.05 4.64
N ALA A 432 0.79 31.04 4.93
CA ALA A 432 1.43 30.83 6.24
C ALA A 432 2.82 31.49 6.36
N ASP A 433 3.56 31.60 5.26
CA ASP A 433 4.94 32.16 5.23
C ASP A 433 4.94 33.69 5.24
N LYS A 434 4.86 34.27 6.44
CA LYS A 434 4.92 35.73 6.63
C LYS A 434 6.34 36.29 6.59
N ASN A 435 7.38 35.47 6.66
CA ASN A 435 8.78 35.92 6.85
C ASN A 435 9.66 35.72 5.60
N GLY A 436 9.26 34.93 4.61
CA GLY A 436 9.97 34.79 3.33
C GLY A 436 11.36 34.14 3.41
N ASP A 437 11.58 33.24 4.37
CA ASP A 437 12.90 32.64 4.62
C ASP A 437 13.30 31.52 3.63
N MET A 438 12.40 31.09 2.73
CA MET A 438 12.65 30.05 1.73
C MET A 438 12.76 30.63 0.32
N SER A 439 13.69 30.12 -0.48
CA SER A 439 13.77 30.41 -1.92
C SER A 439 12.56 29.81 -2.67
N GLU A 440 12.24 30.35 -3.86
CA GLU A 440 11.14 29.82 -4.68
C GLU A 440 11.32 28.33 -5.05
N ALA A 441 12.56 27.90 -5.29
CA ALA A 441 12.85 26.49 -5.56
C ALA A 441 12.58 25.59 -4.34
N GLU A 442 12.95 26.03 -3.15
CA GLU A 442 12.66 25.33 -1.90
C GLU A 442 11.15 25.27 -1.63
N LYS A 443 10.42 26.37 -1.84
CA LYS A 443 8.96 26.41 -1.69
C LYS A 443 8.28 25.44 -2.66
N GLN A 444 8.75 25.38 -3.89
CA GLN A 444 8.20 24.45 -4.89
C GLN A 444 8.44 22.99 -4.49
N GLU A 445 9.64 22.66 -4.01
CA GLU A 445 9.96 21.30 -3.57
C GLU A 445 9.18 20.90 -2.32
N VAL A 446 9.07 21.78 -1.33
CA VAL A 446 8.25 21.52 -0.13
C VAL A 446 6.78 21.39 -0.50
N ALA A 447 6.25 22.21 -1.41
CA ALA A 447 4.87 22.08 -1.90
C ALA A 447 4.63 20.72 -2.58
N ARG A 448 5.60 20.22 -3.37
CA ARG A 448 5.57 18.89 -3.95
C ARG A 448 5.49 17.80 -2.88
N ILE A 449 6.40 17.85 -1.91
CA ILE A 449 6.47 16.87 -0.81
C ILE A 449 5.18 16.88 0.01
N VAL A 450 4.64 18.05 0.34
CA VAL A 450 3.43 18.21 1.16
C VAL A 450 2.18 17.81 0.38
N GLY A 451 2.05 18.25 -0.87
CA GLY A 451 0.90 17.91 -1.72
C GLY A 451 0.80 16.41 -1.98
N LEU A 452 1.92 15.77 -2.34
CA LEU A 452 1.99 14.31 -2.51
C LEU A 452 1.80 13.59 -1.17
N GLY A 453 2.36 14.11 -0.08
CA GLY A 453 2.18 13.56 1.26
C GLY A 453 0.71 13.55 1.69
N ALA A 454 -0.02 14.63 1.41
CA ALA A 454 -1.45 14.74 1.66
C ALA A 454 -2.25 13.69 0.87
N LEU A 455 -2.01 13.60 -0.43
CA LEU A 455 -2.65 12.63 -1.31
C LEU A 455 -2.40 11.18 -0.86
N LYS A 456 -1.13 10.81 -0.71
CA LYS A 456 -0.72 9.46 -0.35
C LYS A 456 -1.26 9.04 1.01
N TYR A 457 -1.08 9.89 2.01
CA TYR A 457 -1.55 9.60 3.37
C TYR A 457 -3.08 9.41 3.42
N PHE A 458 -3.83 10.30 2.77
CA PHE A 458 -5.29 10.21 2.74
C PHE A 458 -5.79 8.89 2.16
N LEU A 459 -5.16 8.43 1.06
CA LEU A 459 -5.53 7.18 0.39
C LEU A 459 -5.08 5.92 1.17
N LEU A 460 -4.03 6.03 1.99
CA LEU A 460 -3.43 4.89 2.70
C LEU A 460 -3.88 4.75 4.16
N LYS A 461 -4.37 5.83 4.80
CA LYS A 461 -4.80 5.78 6.22
C LYS A 461 -6.06 4.97 6.46
N VAL A 462 -6.87 4.74 5.43
CA VAL A 462 -8.10 3.97 5.48
C VAL A 462 -7.80 2.49 5.20
N ASP A 463 -8.45 1.58 5.93
CA ASP A 463 -8.34 0.13 5.65
C ASP A 463 -8.60 -0.10 4.15
N ALA A 464 -7.65 -0.74 3.49
CA ALA A 464 -7.69 -0.94 2.04
C ALA A 464 -8.96 -1.63 1.54
N ARG A 465 -9.54 -2.54 2.33
CA ARG A 465 -10.76 -3.28 2.00
C ARG A 465 -12.03 -2.42 1.93
N LYS A 466 -11.99 -1.22 2.52
CA LYS A 466 -13.13 -0.30 2.54
C LYS A 466 -13.15 0.57 1.29
N ASN A 467 -14.36 0.83 0.78
CA ASN A 467 -14.58 1.93 -0.14
C ASN A 467 -14.31 3.26 0.57
N MET A 468 -13.85 4.23 -0.17
CA MET A 468 -13.58 5.56 0.39
C MET A 468 -13.96 6.67 -0.60
N VAL A 469 -14.22 7.84 -0.04
CA VAL A 469 -14.39 9.08 -0.79
C VAL A 469 -13.12 9.91 -0.62
N PHE A 470 -12.50 10.30 -1.74
CA PHE A 470 -11.34 11.18 -1.71
C PHE A 470 -11.80 12.64 -1.73
N ASN A 471 -11.40 13.41 -0.71
CA ASN A 471 -11.64 14.84 -0.60
C ASN A 471 -10.31 15.60 -0.54
N PRO A 472 -9.92 16.33 -1.61
CA PRO A 472 -8.67 17.08 -1.65
C PRO A 472 -8.52 18.10 -0.51
N GLU A 473 -9.59 18.84 -0.19
CA GLU A 473 -9.55 19.89 0.82
C GLU A 473 -9.30 19.33 2.23
N GLU A 474 -9.94 18.21 2.57
CA GLU A 474 -9.71 17.52 3.85
C GLU A 474 -8.32 16.90 3.94
N SER A 475 -7.76 16.47 2.81
CA SER A 475 -6.47 15.78 2.78
C SER A 475 -5.28 16.68 3.11
N ILE A 476 -5.40 18.00 2.86
CA ILE A 476 -4.33 19.00 3.03
C ILE A 476 -4.40 19.72 4.39
N ASP A 477 -5.36 19.41 5.25
CA ASP A 477 -5.49 20.05 6.56
C ASP A 477 -4.27 19.79 7.47
N PHE A 478 -3.74 20.84 8.07
CA PHE A 478 -2.60 20.80 9.00
C PHE A 478 -2.99 20.47 10.45
N ASN A 479 -4.27 20.34 10.77
CA ASN A 479 -4.77 20.13 12.14
C ASN A 479 -5.46 18.76 12.35
N GLY A 480 -5.62 17.99 11.29
CA GLY A 480 -6.34 16.72 11.33
C GLY A 480 -5.44 15.49 11.26
N ASN A 481 -6.07 14.32 11.10
CA ASN A 481 -5.36 13.08 10.77
C ASN A 481 -4.96 13.07 9.29
N THR A 482 -3.88 13.79 8.95
CA THR A 482 -3.43 14.06 7.60
C THR A 482 -1.92 13.92 7.45
N GLY A 483 -1.44 13.73 6.22
CA GLY A 483 -0.01 13.74 5.91
C GLY A 483 0.67 15.05 6.31
N PRO A 484 0.14 16.23 5.93
CA PRO A 484 0.70 17.52 6.29
C PRO A 484 0.85 17.75 7.82
N PHE A 485 -0.07 17.26 8.64
CA PHE A 485 0.06 17.33 10.11
C PHE A 485 1.30 16.56 10.60
N ILE A 486 1.53 15.36 10.06
CA ILE A 486 2.71 14.55 10.42
C ILE A 486 3.98 15.20 9.90
N GLN A 487 3.99 15.67 8.66
CA GLN A 487 5.13 16.33 8.02
C GLN A 487 5.51 17.63 8.75
N TYR A 488 4.52 18.41 9.14
CA TYR A 488 4.75 19.64 9.92
C TYR A 488 5.38 19.35 11.30
N THR A 489 4.89 18.31 11.99
CA THR A 489 5.48 17.90 13.28
C THR A 489 6.93 17.44 13.10
N TYR A 490 7.21 16.67 12.06
CA TYR A 490 8.58 16.26 11.72
C TYR A 490 9.48 17.47 11.43
N ALA A 491 9.06 18.38 10.57
CA ALA A 491 9.82 19.60 10.24
C ALA A 491 10.08 20.47 11.49
N ARG A 492 9.12 20.56 12.40
CA ARG A 492 9.28 21.20 13.71
C ARG A 492 10.39 20.56 14.53
N ILE A 493 10.41 19.23 14.62
CA ILE A 493 11.49 18.52 15.35
C ILE A 493 12.83 18.80 14.69
N ARG A 494 12.91 18.73 13.36
CA ARG A 494 14.15 19.05 12.63
C ARG A 494 14.63 20.48 12.91
N SER A 495 13.71 21.44 13.02
CA SER A 495 14.02 22.82 13.40
C SER A 495 14.58 22.92 14.84
N ILE A 496 13.99 22.16 15.79
CA ILE A 496 14.50 22.11 17.17
C ILE A 496 15.93 21.58 17.20
N LEU A 497 16.20 20.49 16.49
CA LEU A 497 17.54 19.89 16.46
C LEU A 497 18.57 20.79 15.80
N ARG A 498 18.22 21.50 14.72
CA ARG A 498 19.12 22.53 14.12
C ARG A 498 19.43 23.66 15.08
N LYS A 499 18.43 24.23 15.75
CA LYS A 499 18.61 25.28 16.73
C LYS A 499 19.48 24.84 17.93
N ALA A 500 19.35 23.58 18.35
CA ALA A 500 20.23 22.99 19.35
C ALA A 500 21.69 23.00 18.89
N GLN A 501 21.93 22.54 17.66
CA GLN A 501 23.26 22.51 17.06
C GLN A 501 23.86 23.93 16.91
N GLU A 502 23.07 24.90 16.42
CA GLU A 502 23.47 26.31 16.29
C GLU A 502 23.79 26.94 17.63
N ALA A 503 23.13 26.51 18.70
CA ALA A 503 23.42 26.93 20.07
C ALA A 503 24.59 26.18 20.74
N GLY A 504 25.28 25.29 20.02
CA GLY A 504 26.39 24.49 20.54
C GLY A 504 25.96 23.38 21.53
N LEU A 505 24.69 23.01 21.54
CA LEU A 505 24.15 21.91 22.36
C LEU A 505 24.40 20.58 21.64
N GLU A 506 25.48 19.90 22.01
CA GLU A 506 25.77 18.55 21.48
C GLU A 506 24.92 17.50 22.20
N MET A 507 24.29 16.63 21.42
CA MET A 507 23.58 15.46 21.95
C MET A 507 24.61 14.39 22.30
N THR A 508 24.59 13.96 23.54
CA THR A 508 25.47 12.92 24.10
C THR A 508 24.64 11.70 24.53
N ALA A 509 25.29 10.64 24.99
CA ALA A 509 24.62 9.54 25.68
C ALA A 509 23.73 10.08 26.82
N VAL A 510 22.56 9.48 27.00
CA VAL A 510 21.64 9.90 28.06
C VAL A 510 22.14 9.41 29.41
N ASP A 511 22.15 10.32 30.42
CA ASP A 511 22.45 9.90 31.78
C ASP A 511 21.37 8.96 32.31
N PRO A 512 21.68 7.70 32.68
CA PRO A 512 20.72 6.76 33.21
C PRO A 512 20.02 7.21 34.52
N ALA A 513 20.55 8.21 35.18
CA ALA A 513 19.97 8.81 36.40
C ALA A 513 19.00 9.97 36.09
N THR A 514 18.82 10.33 34.82
CA THR A 514 17.88 11.40 34.43
C THR A 514 16.47 11.04 34.88
N GLU A 515 15.83 11.93 35.61
CA GLU A 515 14.42 11.83 35.96
C GLU A 515 13.58 12.09 34.72
N ILE A 516 12.77 11.12 34.34
CA ILE A 516 11.81 11.19 33.23
C ILE A 516 10.37 11.19 33.76
N SER A 517 9.51 11.90 33.07
CA SER A 517 8.08 11.94 33.39
C SER A 517 7.32 10.77 32.75
N VAL A 518 6.14 10.47 33.27
CA VAL A 518 5.25 9.44 32.69
C VAL A 518 4.97 9.71 31.20
N LYS A 519 4.83 10.97 30.81
CA LYS A 519 4.61 11.36 29.40
C LYS A 519 5.80 11.00 28.50
N GLU A 520 7.01 11.18 29.02
CA GLU A 520 8.24 10.82 28.32
C GLU A 520 8.39 9.29 28.19
N GLU A 521 8.03 8.54 29.25
CA GLU A 521 7.97 7.07 29.21
C GLU A 521 6.95 6.54 28.18
N GLU A 522 5.75 7.14 28.12
CA GLU A 522 4.71 6.81 27.12
C GLU A 522 5.20 7.00 25.68
N ILE A 523 5.96 8.07 25.41
CA ILE A 523 6.54 8.30 24.09
C ILE A 523 7.58 7.24 23.75
N ILE A 524 8.49 6.89 24.68
CA ILE A 524 9.49 5.84 24.47
C ILE A 524 8.79 4.51 24.16
N GLN A 525 7.76 4.18 24.92
CA GLN A 525 6.97 2.97 24.67
C GLN A 525 6.30 3.01 23.29
N ARG A 526 5.72 4.15 22.91
CA ARG A 526 5.11 4.32 21.59
C ARG A 526 6.13 4.14 20.45
N ILE A 527 7.34 4.67 20.60
CA ILE A 527 8.43 4.45 19.64
C ILE A 527 8.79 2.94 19.57
N ALA A 528 8.90 2.29 20.73
CA ALA A 528 9.23 0.87 20.81
C ALA A 528 8.18 -0.04 20.14
N ASP A 529 6.91 0.34 20.17
CA ASP A 529 5.81 -0.39 19.52
C ASP A 529 5.99 -0.49 18.00
N PHE A 530 6.80 0.36 17.36
CA PHE A 530 6.98 0.40 15.91
C PHE A 530 7.32 -0.96 15.31
N THR A 531 8.21 -1.72 15.95
CA THR A 531 8.59 -3.07 15.49
C THR A 531 7.38 -4.01 15.40
N ALA A 532 6.50 -3.98 16.39
CA ALA A 532 5.30 -4.80 16.42
C ALA A 532 4.29 -4.34 15.36
N VAL A 533 4.15 -3.03 15.17
CA VAL A 533 3.27 -2.45 14.15
C VAL A 533 3.72 -2.82 12.74
N VAL A 534 5.02 -2.72 12.44
CA VAL A 534 5.57 -3.13 11.13
C VAL A 534 5.31 -4.61 10.87
N ARG A 535 5.52 -5.47 11.87
CA ARG A 535 5.27 -6.91 11.76
C ARG A 535 3.78 -7.21 11.49
N ALA A 536 2.89 -6.61 12.26
CA ALA A 536 1.44 -6.78 12.08
C ALA A 536 0.98 -6.24 10.70
N ALA A 537 1.50 -5.08 10.29
CA ALA A 537 1.22 -4.52 8.96
C ALA A 537 1.65 -5.45 7.83
N GLY A 538 2.76 -6.18 7.99
CA GLY A 538 3.23 -7.18 7.02
C GLY A 538 2.35 -8.43 6.97
N GLN A 539 1.90 -8.91 8.12
CA GLN A 539 1.01 -10.08 8.21
C GLN A 539 -0.37 -9.80 7.61
N ASP A 540 -0.92 -8.61 7.87
CA ASP A 540 -2.27 -8.21 7.48
C ASP A 540 -2.31 -7.43 6.15
N TYR A 541 -1.17 -7.19 5.51
CA TYR A 541 -1.04 -6.30 4.34
C TYR A 541 -1.71 -4.94 4.60
N SER A 542 -1.37 -4.27 5.70
CA SER A 542 -2.10 -3.09 6.19
C SER A 542 -1.25 -1.82 6.21
N PRO A 543 -1.16 -1.07 5.10
CA PRO A 543 -0.54 0.28 5.11
C PRO A 543 -1.20 1.22 6.13
N SER A 544 -2.52 1.08 6.36
CA SER A 544 -3.25 1.92 7.31
C SER A 544 -2.80 1.74 8.75
N ALA A 545 -2.27 0.58 9.13
CA ALA A 545 -1.68 0.37 10.46
C ALA A 545 -0.46 1.25 10.68
N ILE A 546 0.42 1.36 9.68
CA ILE A 546 1.59 2.26 9.70
C ILE A 546 1.15 3.73 9.73
N ALA A 547 0.22 4.11 8.85
CA ALA A 547 -0.27 5.49 8.77
C ALA A 547 -0.85 5.97 10.10
N ASN A 548 -1.74 5.18 10.70
CA ASN A 548 -2.37 5.52 11.97
C ASN A 548 -1.37 5.53 13.13
N TYR A 549 -0.40 4.62 13.13
CA TYR A 549 0.68 4.63 14.12
C TYR A 549 1.50 5.93 14.05
N CYS A 550 1.92 6.36 12.85
CA CYS A 550 2.66 7.62 12.68
C CYS A 550 1.84 8.81 13.19
N TYR A 551 0.55 8.85 12.91
CA TYR A 551 -0.33 9.91 13.40
C TYR A 551 -0.42 9.93 14.93
N GLU A 552 -0.63 8.80 15.57
CA GLU A 552 -0.72 8.73 17.05
C GLU A 552 0.62 9.11 17.71
N LEU A 553 1.76 8.68 17.13
CA LEU A 553 3.07 9.05 17.65
C LEU A 553 3.31 10.57 17.60
N VAL A 554 3.00 11.23 16.47
CA VAL A 554 3.18 12.69 16.38
C VAL A 554 2.17 13.46 17.20
N LYS A 555 0.97 12.93 17.40
CA LYS A 555 -0.04 13.52 18.29
C LYS A 555 0.43 13.48 19.74
N ASP A 556 0.95 12.34 20.23
CA ASP A 556 1.52 12.22 21.57
C ASP A 556 2.72 13.15 21.74
N TYR A 557 3.60 13.24 20.71
CA TYR A 557 4.74 14.15 20.73
C TYR A 557 4.32 15.63 20.75
N ASN A 558 3.28 16.03 20.02
CA ASN A 558 2.79 17.41 20.06
C ASN A 558 2.23 17.78 21.43
N GLN A 559 1.55 16.87 22.14
CA GLN A 559 1.14 17.09 23.54
C GLN A 559 2.36 17.31 24.44
N PHE A 560 3.35 16.43 24.35
CA PHE A 560 4.61 16.57 25.07
C PHE A 560 5.29 17.92 24.77
N TYR A 561 5.40 18.30 23.51
CA TYR A 561 6.02 19.57 23.09
C TYR A 561 5.32 20.81 23.66
N HIS A 562 4.01 20.76 23.88
CA HIS A 562 3.26 21.84 24.51
C HIS A 562 3.45 21.91 26.03
N GLU A 563 3.64 20.76 26.68
CA GLU A 563 3.78 20.64 28.12
C GLU A 563 5.20 20.89 28.59
N PHE A 564 6.19 20.48 27.80
CA PHE A 564 7.60 20.49 28.19
C PHE A 564 8.45 21.40 27.30
N GLN A 565 9.27 22.24 27.94
CA GLN A 565 10.28 23.02 27.22
C GLN A 565 11.48 22.11 26.89
N ILE A 566 11.95 22.14 25.63
CA ILE A 566 13.09 21.35 25.19
C ILE A 566 14.36 22.19 25.23
N LEU A 567 14.49 23.23 24.38
CA LEU A 567 15.69 24.05 24.28
C LEU A 567 15.92 24.98 25.50
N ARG A 568 14.84 25.33 26.19
CA ARG A 568 14.90 26.23 27.37
C ARG A 568 14.89 25.45 28.69
N GLU A 569 14.98 24.12 28.67
CA GLU A 569 15.14 23.32 29.88
C GLU A 569 16.47 23.67 30.52
N GLU A 570 16.44 24.02 31.80
CA GLU A 570 17.62 24.44 32.56
C GLU A 570 18.52 23.27 32.94
N ASP A 571 17.93 22.14 33.28
CA ASP A 571 18.65 20.90 33.57
C ASP A 571 19.25 20.33 32.27
N ALA A 572 20.58 20.30 32.21
CA ALA A 572 21.32 19.87 31.04
C ALA A 572 21.09 18.39 30.71
N ALA A 573 20.90 17.51 31.71
CA ALA A 573 20.63 16.10 31.50
C ALA A 573 19.23 15.91 30.93
N LYS A 574 18.22 16.57 31.47
CA LYS A 574 16.83 16.53 30.96
C LYS A 574 16.73 17.13 29.55
N ARG A 575 17.45 18.26 29.32
CA ARG A 575 17.51 18.85 27.97
C ARG A 575 18.11 17.91 26.94
N ASN A 576 19.25 17.27 27.25
CA ASN A 576 19.89 16.30 26.38
C ASN A 576 18.95 15.09 26.11
N PHE A 577 18.33 14.54 27.15
CA PHE A 577 17.35 13.47 27.03
C PHE A 577 16.21 13.85 26.08
N ARG A 578 15.58 15.02 26.23
CA ARG A 578 14.48 15.49 25.39
C ARG A 578 14.88 15.71 23.93
N LEU A 579 16.12 16.14 23.68
CA LEU A 579 16.67 16.23 22.33
C LEU A 579 16.85 14.86 21.69
N VAL A 580 17.39 13.88 22.44
CA VAL A 580 17.54 12.51 21.98
C VAL A 580 16.17 11.85 21.74
N LEU A 581 15.21 12.06 22.65
CA LEU A 581 13.83 11.60 22.48
C LEU A 581 13.20 12.16 21.21
N SER A 582 13.30 13.48 21.00
CA SER A 582 12.78 14.15 19.81
C SER A 582 13.40 13.62 18.51
N ARG A 583 14.73 13.40 18.49
CA ARG A 583 15.45 12.80 17.37
C ARG A 583 14.88 11.42 17.01
N ASN A 584 14.62 10.59 18.01
CA ASN A 584 14.09 9.24 17.80
C ASN A 584 12.62 9.23 17.35
N VAL A 585 11.80 10.17 17.84
CA VAL A 585 10.44 10.37 17.28
C VAL A 585 10.53 10.71 15.79
N ALA A 586 11.37 11.69 15.42
CA ALA A 586 11.54 12.06 14.01
C ALA A 586 12.04 10.88 13.15
N LYS A 587 13.03 10.10 13.66
CA LYS A 587 13.54 8.92 12.98
C LYS A 587 12.46 7.90 12.70
N VAL A 588 11.67 7.51 13.70
CA VAL A 588 10.65 6.48 13.57
C VAL A 588 9.47 6.97 12.71
N VAL A 589 9.06 8.21 12.84
CA VAL A 589 8.06 8.83 11.95
C VAL A 589 8.54 8.79 10.49
N ARG A 590 9.79 9.18 10.22
CA ARG A 590 10.36 9.13 8.88
C ARG A 590 10.37 7.71 8.32
N LEU A 591 10.83 6.73 9.10
CA LEU A 591 10.83 5.32 8.69
C LEU A 591 9.41 4.82 8.37
N GLY A 592 8.44 5.14 9.21
CA GLY A 592 7.04 4.74 8.98
C GLY A 592 6.44 5.40 7.72
N MET A 593 6.68 6.70 7.52
CA MET A 593 6.18 7.41 6.34
C MET A 593 6.89 6.96 5.05
N GLU A 594 8.16 6.56 5.12
CA GLU A 594 8.91 5.97 4.01
C GLU A 594 8.30 4.64 3.55
N LEU A 595 7.80 3.80 4.48
CA LEU A 595 7.06 2.58 4.14
C LEU A 595 5.77 2.86 3.35
N LEU A 596 5.21 4.05 3.48
CA LEU A 596 4.05 4.53 2.72
C LEU A 596 4.44 5.26 1.43
N GLY A 597 5.74 5.40 1.14
CA GLY A 597 6.24 6.17 0.01
C GLY A 597 6.05 7.68 0.17
N ILE A 598 5.99 8.18 1.41
CA ILE A 598 5.77 9.59 1.73
C ILE A 598 7.09 10.21 2.17
N GLU A 599 7.53 11.23 1.46
CA GLU A 599 8.72 12.01 1.78
C GLU A 599 8.45 12.96 2.95
N MET A 600 9.50 13.21 3.74
CA MET A 600 9.43 14.09 4.92
C MET A 600 10.27 15.34 4.70
N PRO A 601 9.68 16.55 4.77
CA PRO A 601 10.41 17.79 4.53
C PRO A 601 11.28 18.19 5.73
N GLU A 602 12.49 18.64 5.47
CA GLU A 602 13.38 19.16 6.52
C GLU A 602 12.94 20.51 7.09
N ARG A 603 12.16 21.28 6.29
CA ARG A 603 11.59 22.59 6.62
C ARG A 603 10.18 22.69 6.05
N MET A 604 9.36 23.43 6.72
CA MET A 604 7.98 23.76 6.31
C MET A 604 7.63 25.17 6.77
#